data_8f5ed4b44bf39e0edb248ebda48e6730
#
_entry.id   8f5ed4b44bf39e0edb248ebda48e6730
#
_cell.length_a   1.000
_cell.length_b   1.000
_cell.length_c   1.000
_cell.angle_alpha   90.00
_cell.angle_beta   90.00
_cell.angle_gamma   90.00
#
_symmetry.space_group_name_H-M   'P 1'
#
loop_
_entity.id
_entity.type
_entity.pdbx_description
1 polymer ?
#
loop_
_entity_poly.entity_id
_entity_poly.type
_entity_poly.pdbx_seq_one_letter_code
_entity_poly.pdbx_strand_id
1 'polypeptide(L)'
;MRILVAEPIAPEGIARLRAEHEVDERPNLSRDELCSILPGYDALVVRSQVQVDAPVIAAAGNRLQVVGRAGVGVDNVDLDAATAAGITVVNAPTGNTIAAAEHTLALLYGVARRIAAADASVRRGEWARAQFTGLELRGRTLGIVGLGKIGQAIAARARAMEMTVLAADPFVTDEQAAHHGVELVTFDRLLERADVVSVHVPLTRTTRGLIGREQLARMKPGAILLNVARGGVIDEAAVTAALVSGRLAGAGVDVFEAEPPTGSPLLDAPNTLLTPHLGASTAEAQVLVAEEVADQVLDVLAGRSARYAVNAPLLTPETAEAIAPYLPLAELLGRFYAQFARSGARTLTLEIAGELAAFDASPLTAAVLRGLIETSTTQRVNLVNAASLARARGITVVERKTTDAGAYAASISLSGESGGRTTTVAGTVAGGETRLIRLNDYRLDMEPTDVMLITHHRDRPGMIGRIGQTLGAADVNISAMHVGRSAPRADALMVLALDDDVPAAVADTIRGQDSVLDLWTIRLGREH
;
A
#
# COMPACT_ATOMS: atom_id res chain seq x y z
N MET A 1 18.67 6.10 12.51
CA MET A 1 18.58 6.24 11.06
C MET A 1 18.53 7.73 10.69
N ARG A 2 18.69 8.08 9.41
CA ARG A 2 18.69 9.49 8.97
C ARG A 2 17.47 9.77 8.07
N ILE A 3 16.76 10.83 8.38
CA ILE A 3 15.54 11.25 7.67
C ILE A 3 15.80 12.61 7.01
N LEU A 4 15.52 12.71 5.71
CA LEU A 4 15.53 13.98 4.99
C LEU A 4 14.10 14.53 4.88
N VAL A 5 13.89 15.73 5.35
CA VAL A 5 12.65 16.49 5.13
C VAL A 5 12.94 17.57 4.07
N ALA A 6 12.50 17.31 2.84
CA ALA A 6 12.83 18.14 1.68
C ALA A 6 11.82 19.27 1.42
N GLU A 7 10.68 19.26 2.12
CA GLU A 7 9.68 20.35 2.11
C GLU A 7 9.19 20.62 3.54
N PRO A 8 8.85 21.87 3.87
CA PRO A 8 8.40 22.20 5.22
C PRO A 8 7.12 21.47 5.61
N ILE A 9 7.14 20.81 6.76
CA ILE A 9 5.97 20.23 7.43
C ILE A 9 5.80 20.88 8.81
N ALA A 10 4.65 20.64 9.46
CA ALA A 10 4.42 21.21 10.79
C ALA A 10 5.45 20.72 11.82
N PRO A 11 5.87 21.59 12.78
CA PRO A 11 6.90 21.28 13.78
C PRO A 11 6.59 20.03 14.61
N GLU A 12 5.32 19.71 14.83
CA GLU A 12 4.87 18.55 15.59
C GLU A 12 5.33 17.24 14.92
N GLY A 13 5.22 17.15 13.58
CA GLY A 13 5.72 16.01 12.82
C GLY A 13 7.24 15.88 12.88
N ILE A 14 7.96 17.03 12.77
CA ILE A 14 9.43 17.07 12.93
C ILE A 14 9.83 16.60 14.33
N ALA A 15 9.13 17.05 15.38
CA ALA A 15 9.41 16.66 16.76
C ALA A 15 9.26 15.14 16.97
N ARG A 16 8.21 14.53 16.38
CA ARG A 16 8.01 13.07 16.42
C ARG A 16 9.17 12.32 15.77
N LEU A 17 9.57 12.73 14.55
CA LEU A 17 10.68 12.09 13.84
C LEU A 17 12.01 12.23 14.62
N ARG A 18 12.28 13.41 15.19
CA ARG A 18 13.48 13.69 15.99
C ARG A 18 13.54 12.94 17.32
N ALA A 19 12.41 12.50 17.85
CA ALA A 19 12.38 11.71 19.07
C ALA A 19 13.10 10.36 18.94
N GLU A 20 13.16 9.81 17.72
CA GLU A 20 13.72 8.49 17.45
C GLU A 20 14.92 8.50 16.48
N HIS A 21 15.02 9.53 15.61
CA HIS A 21 15.98 9.53 14.51
C HIS A 21 16.63 10.90 14.27
N GLU A 22 17.74 10.90 13.52
CA GLU A 22 18.39 12.12 13.04
C GLU A 22 17.58 12.70 11.87
N VAL A 23 17.19 13.98 11.95
CA VAL A 23 16.35 14.65 10.96
C VAL A 23 17.05 15.87 10.41
N ASP A 24 17.28 15.86 9.10
CA ASP A 24 17.81 16.99 8.35
C ASP A 24 16.66 17.67 7.60
N GLU A 25 16.39 18.93 7.93
CA GLU A 25 15.45 19.78 7.20
C GLU A 25 16.21 20.54 6.11
N ARG A 26 15.92 20.21 4.86
CA ARG A 26 16.54 20.84 3.68
C ARG A 26 15.49 21.23 2.65
N PRO A 27 14.75 22.32 2.87
CA PRO A 27 13.76 22.79 1.90
C PRO A 27 14.45 23.44 0.69
N ASN A 28 13.74 23.49 -0.43
CA ASN A 28 14.15 24.15 -1.68
C ASN A 28 15.39 23.54 -2.35
N LEU A 29 15.63 22.26 -2.18
CA LEU A 29 16.65 21.53 -2.94
C LEU A 29 16.25 21.49 -4.42
N SER A 30 17.21 21.77 -5.29
CA SER A 30 17.08 21.40 -6.70
C SER A 30 17.04 19.87 -6.83
N ARG A 31 16.56 19.37 -7.96
CA ARG A 31 16.54 17.93 -8.24
C ARG A 31 17.93 17.30 -8.16
N ASP A 32 18.94 17.98 -8.72
CA ASP A 32 20.31 17.46 -8.76
C ASP A 32 20.91 17.40 -7.34
N GLU A 33 20.66 18.44 -6.53
CA GLU A 33 21.07 18.44 -5.11
C GLU A 33 20.39 17.31 -4.34
N LEU A 34 19.08 17.13 -4.52
CA LEU A 34 18.33 16.03 -3.90
C LEU A 34 18.94 14.68 -4.28
N CYS A 35 19.16 14.41 -5.57
CA CYS A 35 19.78 13.18 -6.05
C CYS A 35 21.18 12.96 -5.45
N SER A 36 21.96 14.02 -5.26
CA SER A 36 23.34 13.92 -4.75
C SER A 36 23.41 13.52 -3.28
N ILE A 37 22.45 13.96 -2.45
CA ILE A 37 22.47 13.72 -1.00
C ILE A 37 21.62 12.52 -0.56
N LEU A 38 20.61 12.15 -1.35
CA LEU A 38 19.61 11.14 -1.01
C LEU A 38 20.22 9.76 -0.64
N PRO A 39 21.34 9.29 -1.24
CA PRO A 39 22.01 8.04 -0.81
C PRO A 39 22.42 8.00 0.66
N GLY A 40 22.48 9.16 1.33
CA GLY A 40 22.82 9.28 2.75
C GLY A 40 21.64 9.06 3.72
N TYR A 41 20.42 8.85 3.23
CA TYR A 41 19.21 8.85 4.05
C TYR A 41 18.44 7.54 3.97
N ASP A 42 17.77 7.21 5.07
CA ASP A 42 16.92 6.02 5.21
C ASP A 42 15.44 6.32 4.90
N ALA A 43 15.03 7.60 5.07
CA ALA A 43 13.69 8.09 4.77
C ALA A 43 13.71 9.47 4.09
N LEU A 44 12.72 9.73 3.24
CA LEU A 44 12.47 11.02 2.62
C LEU A 44 11.04 11.46 2.93
N VAL A 45 10.88 12.69 3.44
CA VAL A 45 9.57 13.31 3.65
C VAL A 45 9.41 14.49 2.71
N VAL A 46 8.31 14.49 1.94
CA VAL A 46 7.97 15.52 0.95
C VAL A 46 6.51 15.97 1.09
N ARG A 47 6.15 17.05 0.42
CA ARG A 47 4.76 17.46 0.18
C ARG A 47 4.41 17.31 -1.30
N SER A 48 4.01 18.40 -1.97
CA SER A 48 3.52 18.36 -3.36
C SER A 48 4.48 18.93 -4.39
N GLN A 49 5.48 19.70 -3.99
CA GLN A 49 6.37 20.41 -4.93
C GLN A 49 7.53 19.54 -5.40
N VAL A 50 8.13 18.78 -4.47
CA VAL A 50 9.25 17.87 -4.79
C VAL A 50 8.72 16.67 -5.59
N GLN A 51 9.26 16.50 -6.80
CA GLN A 51 8.95 15.35 -7.65
C GLN A 51 9.90 14.20 -7.30
N VAL A 52 9.35 13.08 -6.81
CA VAL A 52 10.09 11.86 -6.48
C VAL A 52 9.88 10.85 -7.62
N ASP A 53 10.46 11.16 -8.76
CA ASP A 53 10.37 10.36 -9.98
C ASP A 53 11.41 9.23 -10.04
N ALA A 54 11.36 8.40 -11.09
CA ALA A 54 12.25 7.26 -11.26
C ALA A 54 13.75 7.60 -11.15
N PRO A 55 14.28 8.72 -11.73
CA PRO A 55 15.66 9.13 -11.52
C PRO A 55 16.02 9.49 -10.07
N VAL A 56 15.12 10.16 -9.33
CA VAL A 56 15.32 10.45 -7.89
C VAL A 56 15.37 9.16 -7.08
N ILE A 57 14.45 8.24 -7.36
CA ILE A 57 14.40 6.92 -6.72
C ILE A 57 15.67 6.12 -7.02
N ALA A 58 16.11 6.10 -8.27
CA ALA A 58 17.34 5.41 -8.66
C ALA A 58 18.59 6.01 -7.97
N ALA A 59 18.65 7.33 -7.80
CA ALA A 59 19.73 8.01 -7.10
C ALA A 59 19.79 7.64 -5.61
N ALA A 60 18.67 7.31 -4.98
CA ALA A 60 18.62 6.92 -3.56
C ALA A 60 19.39 5.63 -3.23
N GLY A 61 19.65 4.78 -4.23
CA GLY A 61 20.31 3.49 -4.05
C GLY A 61 19.50 2.54 -3.16
N ASN A 62 20.19 1.67 -2.40
CA ASN A 62 19.53 0.65 -1.58
C ASN A 62 19.22 1.11 -0.15
N ARG A 63 19.57 2.35 0.23
CA ARG A 63 19.43 2.80 1.62
C ARG A 63 18.04 3.31 1.93
N LEU A 64 17.42 4.05 1.02
CA LEU A 64 16.10 4.63 1.22
C LEU A 64 15.04 3.54 1.39
N GLN A 65 14.29 3.58 2.48
CA GLN A 65 13.29 2.57 2.87
C GLN A 65 11.87 3.08 2.68
N VAL A 66 11.68 4.37 2.90
CA VAL A 66 10.35 4.96 2.89
C VAL A 66 10.36 6.37 2.32
N VAL A 67 9.34 6.68 1.53
CA VAL A 67 8.97 8.04 1.13
C VAL A 67 7.65 8.40 1.79
N GLY A 68 7.68 9.36 2.71
CA GLY A 68 6.49 9.91 3.37
C GLY A 68 5.99 11.16 2.62
N ARG A 69 4.80 11.09 2.04
CA ARG A 69 4.15 12.25 1.44
C ARG A 69 3.18 12.91 2.43
N ALA A 70 3.53 14.07 2.96
CA ALA A 70 2.69 14.84 3.87
C ALA A 70 1.47 15.42 3.14
N GLY A 71 0.41 14.62 3.02
CA GLY A 71 -0.86 14.90 2.37
C GLY A 71 -1.51 13.64 1.82
N VAL A 72 -2.66 13.77 1.17
CA VAL A 72 -3.48 12.64 0.70
C VAL A 72 -2.99 12.07 -0.63
N GLY A 73 -2.80 12.92 -1.64
CA GLY A 73 -2.35 12.48 -2.97
C GLY A 73 -0.87 12.16 -3.00
N VAL A 74 -0.47 11.25 -3.89
CA VAL A 74 0.93 10.87 -4.12
C VAL A 74 1.31 11.05 -5.59
N ASP A 75 0.64 11.97 -6.27
CA ASP A 75 0.79 12.19 -7.71
C ASP A 75 2.22 12.62 -8.11
N ASN A 76 2.98 13.17 -7.16
CA ASN A 76 4.38 13.57 -7.31
C ASN A 76 5.39 12.45 -6.98
N VAL A 77 4.94 11.22 -6.70
CA VAL A 77 5.81 10.06 -6.42
C VAL A 77 5.56 8.98 -7.47
N ASP A 78 6.62 8.54 -8.13
CA ASP A 78 6.56 7.39 -9.04
C ASP A 78 6.43 6.09 -8.25
N LEU A 79 5.18 5.61 -8.11
CA LEU A 79 4.85 4.43 -7.32
C LEU A 79 5.43 3.14 -7.91
N ASP A 80 5.52 3.05 -9.24
CA ASP A 80 6.05 1.85 -9.90
C ASP A 80 7.56 1.76 -9.68
N ALA A 81 8.28 2.87 -9.84
CA ALA A 81 9.72 2.93 -9.55
C ALA A 81 10.02 2.69 -8.07
N ALA A 82 9.25 3.31 -7.15
CA ALA A 82 9.40 3.10 -5.71
C ALA A 82 9.17 1.64 -5.33
N THR A 83 8.11 1.02 -5.89
CA THR A 83 7.80 -0.39 -5.68
C THR A 83 8.93 -1.29 -6.19
N ALA A 84 9.43 -1.05 -7.40
CA ALA A 84 10.54 -1.82 -7.97
C ALA A 84 11.82 -1.72 -7.13
N ALA A 85 12.09 -0.54 -6.55
CA ALA A 85 13.22 -0.31 -5.64
C ALA A 85 12.98 -0.85 -4.21
N GLY A 86 11.80 -1.35 -3.89
CA GLY A 86 11.43 -1.79 -2.53
C GLY A 86 11.29 -0.64 -1.54
N ILE A 87 10.93 0.53 -2.01
CA ILE A 87 10.68 1.71 -1.18
C ILE A 87 9.19 1.78 -0.85
N THR A 88 8.86 1.79 0.43
CA THR A 88 7.47 1.99 0.87
C THR A 88 7.06 3.45 0.68
N VAL A 89 5.94 3.69 0.05
CA VAL A 89 5.37 5.04 -0.05
C VAL A 89 4.19 5.15 0.90
N VAL A 90 4.25 6.10 1.81
CA VAL A 90 3.19 6.37 2.80
C VAL A 90 2.63 7.77 2.62
N ASN A 91 1.35 7.93 2.93
CA ASN A 91 0.66 9.23 2.87
C ASN A 91 -0.17 9.49 4.13
N ALA A 92 -0.84 10.63 4.19
CA ALA A 92 -1.73 11.02 5.29
C ALA A 92 -3.17 11.21 4.76
N PRO A 93 -3.96 10.12 4.60
CA PRO A 93 -5.27 10.19 3.94
C PRO A 93 -6.40 10.68 4.83
N THR A 94 -6.15 11.02 6.10
CA THR A 94 -7.18 11.45 7.04
C THR A 94 -7.02 12.87 7.54
N GLY A 95 -5.80 13.37 7.61
CA GLY A 95 -5.47 14.63 8.28
C GLY A 95 -6.09 15.89 7.68
N ASN A 96 -6.47 15.89 6.38
CA ASN A 96 -7.07 17.06 5.73
C ASN A 96 -8.56 16.90 5.37
N THR A 97 -9.22 15.84 5.81
CA THR A 97 -10.62 15.54 5.40
C THR A 97 -11.57 16.69 5.69
N ILE A 98 -11.49 17.26 6.89
CA ILE A 98 -12.38 18.36 7.31
C ILE A 98 -12.02 19.64 6.58
N ALA A 99 -10.74 19.99 6.50
CA ALA A 99 -10.27 21.18 5.80
C ALA A 99 -10.73 21.22 4.33
N ALA A 100 -10.56 20.10 3.60
CA ALA A 100 -11.01 20.00 2.20
C ALA A 100 -12.53 20.09 2.07
N ALA A 101 -13.29 19.49 2.98
CA ALA A 101 -14.74 19.60 2.99
C ALA A 101 -15.21 21.04 3.24
N GLU A 102 -14.62 21.72 4.19
CA GLU A 102 -14.93 23.13 4.51
C GLU A 102 -14.53 24.07 3.38
N HIS A 103 -13.37 23.85 2.78
CA HIS A 103 -12.93 24.62 1.61
C HIS A 103 -13.88 24.45 0.41
N THR A 104 -14.35 23.22 0.16
CA THR A 104 -15.36 22.95 -0.87
C THR A 104 -16.65 23.74 -0.63
N LEU A 105 -17.14 23.78 0.62
CA LEU A 105 -18.33 24.54 0.98
C LEU A 105 -18.08 26.05 0.92
N ALA A 106 -16.89 26.53 1.28
CA ALA A 106 -16.52 27.93 1.12
C ALA A 106 -16.57 28.37 -0.35
N LEU A 107 -16.01 27.54 -1.26
CA LEU A 107 -16.13 27.77 -2.70
C LEU A 107 -17.59 27.72 -3.18
N LEU A 108 -18.38 26.76 -2.68
CA LEU A 108 -19.81 26.67 -3.00
C LEU A 108 -20.55 27.98 -2.64
N TYR A 109 -20.39 28.46 -1.41
CA TYR A 109 -21.01 29.74 -0.99
C TYR A 109 -20.42 30.93 -1.75
N GLY A 110 -19.10 30.93 -1.99
CA GLY A 110 -18.43 31.98 -2.74
C GLY A 110 -18.96 32.14 -4.16
N VAL A 111 -19.19 31.02 -4.86
CA VAL A 111 -19.78 30.99 -6.20
C VAL A 111 -21.26 31.30 -6.17
N ALA A 112 -22.05 30.64 -5.29
CA ALA A 112 -23.50 30.82 -5.22
C ALA A 112 -23.91 32.27 -4.88
N ARG A 113 -23.12 32.96 -4.08
CA ARG A 113 -23.36 34.33 -3.65
C ARG A 113 -22.48 35.38 -4.33
N ARG A 114 -21.61 34.95 -5.29
CA ARG A 114 -20.68 35.81 -6.07
C ARG A 114 -19.80 36.70 -5.16
N ILE A 115 -19.33 36.15 -4.03
CA ILE A 115 -18.69 36.89 -2.94
C ILE A 115 -17.43 37.61 -3.41
N ALA A 116 -16.53 36.93 -4.12
CA ALA A 116 -15.26 37.56 -4.56
C ALA A 116 -15.50 38.73 -5.52
N ALA A 117 -16.40 38.58 -6.49
CA ALA A 117 -16.73 39.65 -7.42
C ALA A 117 -17.41 40.84 -6.73
N ALA A 118 -18.30 40.58 -5.75
CA ALA A 118 -18.94 41.62 -4.96
C ALA A 118 -17.93 42.37 -4.07
N ASP A 119 -17.01 41.68 -3.40
CA ASP A 119 -15.95 42.29 -2.61
C ASP A 119 -15.07 43.19 -3.48
N ALA A 120 -14.63 42.66 -4.64
CA ALA A 120 -13.80 43.41 -5.58
C ALA A 120 -14.50 44.68 -6.08
N SER A 121 -15.83 44.65 -6.34
CA SER A 121 -16.63 45.79 -6.75
C SER A 121 -16.66 46.88 -5.64
N VAL A 122 -16.93 46.47 -4.40
CA VAL A 122 -16.95 47.42 -3.27
C VAL A 122 -15.56 48.06 -3.05
N ARG A 123 -14.47 47.29 -3.18
CA ARG A 123 -13.10 47.83 -3.06
C ARG A 123 -12.75 48.84 -4.16
N ARG A 124 -13.39 48.73 -5.33
CA ARG A 124 -13.30 49.76 -6.40
C ARG A 124 -14.20 50.99 -6.18
N GLY A 125 -14.94 51.01 -5.08
CA GLY A 125 -15.89 52.11 -4.76
C GLY A 125 -17.24 52.00 -5.47
N GLU A 126 -17.55 50.85 -6.08
CA GLU A 126 -18.81 50.62 -6.79
C GLU A 126 -19.91 50.11 -5.81
N TRP A 127 -21.17 50.45 -6.07
CA TRP A 127 -22.32 50.01 -5.28
C TRP A 127 -23.38 49.32 -6.16
N ALA A 128 -22.92 48.26 -6.91
CA ALA A 128 -23.70 47.64 -7.98
C ALA A 128 -24.53 46.40 -7.49
N ARG A 129 -25.37 46.58 -6.45
CA ARG A 129 -26.10 45.50 -5.76
C ARG A 129 -26.84 44.54 -6.70
N ALA A 130 -27.51 45.03 -7.73
CA ALA A 130 -28.31 44.24 -8.66
C ALA A 130 -27.48 43.25 -9.48
N GLN A 131 -26.17 43.50 -9.68
CA GLN A 131 -25.28 42.63 -10.44
C GLN A 131 -24.87 41.36 -9.66
N PHE A 132 -25.05 41.37 -8.32
CA PHE A 132 -24.60 40.30 -7.44
C PHE A 132 -25.75 39.50 -6.83
N THR A 133 -26.93 39.45 -7.50
CA THR A 133 -28.00 38.54 -7.11
C THR A 133 -27.53 37.11 -7.22
N GLY A 134 -27.51 36.39 -6.08
CA GLY A 134 -27.01 35.02 -5.97
C GLY A 134 -28.12 33.98 -5.88
N LEU A 135 -27.72 32.76 -5.57
CA LEU A 135 -28.60 31.60 -5.35
C LEU A 135 -28.68 31.27 -3.85
N GLU A 136 -29.84 30.83 -3.41
CA GLU A 136 -30.05 30.19 -2.11
C GLU A 136 -29.86 28.68 -2.25
N LEU A 137 -29.09 28.05 -1.33
CA LEU A 137 -28.75 26.63 -1.40
C LEU A 137 -29.78 25.72 -0.73
N ARG A 138 -30.59 26.26 0.16
CA ARG A 138 -31.69 25.56 0.83
C ARG A 138 -32.63 24.91 -0.19
N GLY A 139 -32.92 23.60 0.01
CA GLY A 139 -33.81 22.85 -0.88
C GLY A 139 -33.16 22.48 -2.24
N ARG A 140 -31.93 22.91 -2.53
CA ARG A 140 -31.20 22.51 -3.72
C ARG A 140 -30.58 21.11 -3.57
N THR A 141 -30.28 20.48 -4.69
CA THR A 141 -29.68 19.16 -4.75
C THR A 141 -28.19 19.27 -4.98
N LEU A 142 -27.38 18.73 -4.05
CA LEU A 142 -25.94 18.54 -4.21
C LEU A 142 -25.68 17.12 -4.71
N GLY A 143 -25.01 16.99 -5.84
CA GLY A 143 -24.48 15.74 -6.37
C GLY A 143 -23.00 15.61 -6.03
N ILE A 144 -22.63 14.56 -5.32
CA ILE A 144 -21.25 14.25 -4.90
C ILE A 144 -20.73 13.10 -5.78
N VAL A 145 -19.69 13.38 -6.56
CA VAL A 145 -19.00 12.37 -7.36
C VAL A 145 -17.79 11.85 -6.55
N GLY A 146 -17.93 10.65 -5.98
CA GLY A 146 -17.00 10.06 -5.02
C GLY A 146 -17.43 10.27 -3.56
N LEU A 147 -17.98 9.23 -2.92
CA LEU A 147 -18.47 9.26 -1.53
C LEU A 147 -17.43 8.70 -0.54
N GLY A 148 -16.14 9.05 -0.74
CA GLY A 148 -15.06 8.78 0.20
C GLY A 148 -15.16 9.69 1.44
N LYS A 149 -14.10 9.72 2.27
CA LYS A 149 -14.05 10.47 3.54
C LYS A 149 -14.45 11.96 3.37
N ILE A 150 -13.92 12.63 2.34
CA ILE A 150 -14.25 14.05 2.06
C ILE A 150 -15.70 14.18 1.59
N GLY A 151 -16.14 13.34 0.65
CA GLY A 151 -17.52 13.35 0.17
C GLY A 151 -18.54 13.14 1.29
N GLN A 152 -18.30 12.22 2.22
CA GLN A 152 -19.12 11.98 3.41
C GLN A 152 -19.15 13.19 4.34
N ALA A 153 -17.98 13.84 4.57
CA ALA A 153 -17.90 15.04 5.41
C ALA A 153 -18.68 16.23 4.81
N ILE A 154 -18.66 16.36 3.47
CA ILE A 154 -19.46 17.36 2.75
C ILE A 154 -20.94 17.02 2.82
N ALA A 155 -21.31 15.76 2.60
CA ALA A 155 -22.70 15.29 2.66
C ALA A 155 -23.35 15.62 4.00
N ALA A 156 -22.67 15.34 5.11
CA ALA A 156 -23.16 15.66 6.45
C ALA A 156 -23.43 17.15 6.64
N ARG A 157 -22.53 18.01 6.15
CA ARG A 157 -22.66 19.48 6.26
C ARG A 157 -23.73 20.03 5.32
N ALA A 158 -23.80 19.53 4.08
CA ALA A 158 -24.80 19.96 3.11
C ALA A 158 -26.23 19.62 3.56
N ARG A 159 -26.42 18.47 4.21
CA ARG A 159 -27.70 18.11 4.83
C ARG A 159 -28.09 19.07 5.97
N ALA A 160 -27.12 19.48 6.80
CA ALA A 160 -27.36 20.48 7.83
C ALA A 160 -27.72 21.86 7.24
N MET A 161 -27.33 22.13 5.98
CA MET A 161 -27.73 23.29 5.19
C MET A 161 -29.09 23.09 4.48
N GLU A 162 -29.84 22.06 4.83
CA GLU A 162 -31.13 21.68 4.23
C GLU A 162 -31.06 21.42 2.73
N MET A 163 -29.93 20.93 2.21
CA MET A 163 -29.80 20.45 0.85
C MET A 163 -30.18 18.97 0.75
N THR A 164 -30.71 18.54 -0.40
CA THR A 164 -30.80 17.13 -0.77
C THR A 164 -29.44 16.67 -1.29
N VAL A 165 -28.95 15.51 -0.83
CA VAL A 165 -27.65 15.01 -1.24
C VAL A 165 -27.78 13.70 -2.02
N LEU A 166 -27.23 13.69 -3.23
CA LEU A 166 -27.05 12.50 -4.07
C LEU A 166 -25.56 12.16 -4.15
N ALA A 167 -25.23 10.90 -4.30
CA ALA A 167 -23.85 10.48 -4.61
C ALA A 167 -23.79 9.49 -5.76
N ALA A 168 -22.67 9.49 -6.47
CA ALA A 168 -22.29 8.47 -7.42
C ALA A 168 -20.89 7.96 -7.05
N ASP A 169 -20.79 6.68 -6.67
CA ASP A 169 -19.54 6.01 -6.31
C ASP A 169 -19.69 4.51 -6.61
N PRO A 170 -18.82 3.91 -7.46
CA PRO A 170 -18.92 2.50 -7.81
C PRO A 170 -18.47 1.54 -6.69
N PHE A 171 -17.88 2.04 -5.61
CA PHE A 171 -17.32 1.24 -4.51
C PHE A 171 -18.15 1.32 -3.23
N VAL A 172 -19.23 2.11 -3.22
CA VAL A 172 -20.11 2.30 -2.06
C VAL A 172 -21.43 1.59 -2.30
N THR A 173 -21.96 0.90 -1.29
CA THR A 173 -23.28 0.26 -1.34
C THR A 173 -24.40 1.23 -0.97
N ASP A 174 -25.64 0.93 -1.38
CA ASP A 174 -26.82 1.70 -1.00
C ASP A 174 -26.97 1.82 0.52
N GLU A 175 -26.66 0.76 1.27
CA GLU A 175 -26.73 0.74 2.74
C GLU A 175 -25.70 1.70 3.35
N GLN A 176 -24.47 1.69 2.85
CA GLN A 176 -23.41 2.60 3.30
C GLN A 176 -23.77 4.06 3.01
N ALA A 177 -24.30 4.38 1.83
CA ALA A 177 -24.74 5.71 1.47
C ALA A 177 -25.92 6.16 2.34
N ALA A 178 -26.90 5.29 2.57
CA ALA A 178 -28.07 5.56 3.42
C ALA A 178 -27.68 5.86 4.88
N HIS A 179 -26.64 5.20 5.41
CA HIS A 179 -26.10 5.51 6.75
C HIS A 179 -25.68 6.98 6.88
N HIS A 180 -25.17 7.57 5.81
CA HIS A 180 -24.82 8.99 5.73
C HIS A 180 -26.01 9.90 5.33
N GLY A 181 -27.20 9.31 5.11
CA GLY A 181 -28.40 10.02 4.65
C GLY A 181 -28.26 10.56 3.22
N VAL A 182 -27.56 9.82 2.37
CA VAL A 182 -27.29 10.14 0.96
C VAL A 182 -28.01 9.13 0.07
N GLU A 183 -28.66 9.58 -0.99
CA GLU A 183 -29.21 8.72 -2.03
C GLU A 183 -28.11 8.36 -3.02
N LEU A 184 -27.79 7.05 -3.15
CA LEU A 184 -26.84 6.57 -4.16
C LEU A 184 -27.56 6.46 -5.52
N VAL A 185 -26.98 7.04 -6.56
CA VAL A 185 -27.52 7.04 -7.90
C VAL A 185 -26.43 6.78 -8.95
N THR A 186 -26.81 6.47 -10.18
CA THR A 186 -25.84 6.42 -11.26
C THR A 186 -25.26 7.80 -11.57
N PHE A 187 -24.05 7.86 -12.12
CA PHE A 187 -23.37 9.10 -12.46
C PHE A 187 -24.24 10.00 -13.39
N ASP A 188 -24.86 9.42 -14.39
CA ASP A 188 -25.76 10.14 -15.31
C ASP A 188 -26.97 10.74 -14.59
N ARG A 189 -27.59 9.98 -13.70
CA ARG A 189 -28.72 10.46 -12.89
C ARG A 189 -28.33 11.57 -11.93
N LEU A 190 -27.13 11.50 -11.38
CA LEU A 190 -26.58 12.57 -10.55
C LEU A 190 -26.49 13.87 -11.35
N LEU A 191 -25.89 13.82 -12.54
CA LEU A 191 -25.75 15.00 -13.40
C LEU A 191 -27.11 15.63 -13.78
N GLU A 192 -28.10 14.80 -14.10
CA GLU A 192 -29.45 15.26 -14.46
C GLU A 192 -30.22 15.92 -13.29
N ARG A 193 -29.95 15.47 -12.05
CA ARG A 193 -30.74 15.87 -10.88
C ARG A 193 -30.08 16.95 -10.02
N ALA A 194 -28.75 17.09 -10.08
CA ALA A 194 -28.01 17.99 -9.22
C ALA A 194 -28.07 19.45 -9.67
N ASP A 195 -28.30 20.37 -8.72
CA ASP A 195 -28.14 21.82 -8.90
C ASP A 195 -26.69 22.24 -8.70
N VAL A 196 -25.94 21.47 -7.91
CA VAL A 196 -24.51 21.62 -7.65
C VAL A 196 -23.86 20.25 -7.83
N VAL A 197 -22.78 20.16 -8.60
CA VAL A 197 -21.96 18.96 -8.73
C VAL A 197 -20.61 19.21 -8.11
N SER A 198 -20.20 18.37 -7.17
CA SER A 198 -18.89 18.44 -6.50
C SER A 198 -18.11 17.15 -6.69
N VAL A 199 -16.86 17.28 -7.14
CA VAL A 199 -16.02 16.14 -7.51
C VAL A 199 -15.02 15.83 -6.40
N HIS A 200 -14.97 14.55 -5.96
CA HIS A 200 -14.12 14.05 -4.86
C HIS A 200 -13.53 12.68 -5.18
N VAL A 201 -13.04 12.52 -6.41
CA VAL A 201 -12.38 11.29 -6.88
C VAL A 201 -10.88 11.52 -7.11
N PRO A 202 -10.03 10.48 -6.98
CA PRO A 202 -8.63 10.57 -7.37
C PRO A 202 -8.49 10.71 -8.89
N LEU A 203 -7.36 11.24 -9.35
CA LEU A 203 -7.02 11.25 -10.76
C LEU A 203 -6.47 9.87 -11.16
N THR A 204 -7.20 9.20 -12.03
CA THR A 204 -6.85 7.89 -12.59
C THR A 204 -7.06 7.91 -14.10
N ARG A 205 -6.74 6.83 -14.77
CA ARG A 205 -7.05 6.67 -16.21
C ARG A 205 -8.54 6.77 -16.50
N THR A 206 -9.40 6.35 -15.58
CA THR A 206 -10.86 6.35 -15.75
C THR A 206 -11.53 7.64 -15.26
N THR A 207 -10.87 8.44 -14.45
CA THR A 207 -11.42 9.71 -13.92
C THR A 207 -10.81 10.95 -14.58
N ARG A 208 -9.79 10.78 -15.44
CA ARG A 208 -9.25 11.87 -16.26
C ARG A 208 -10.31 12.35 -17.25
N GLY A 209 -10.61 13.65 -17.23
CA GLY A 209 -11.64 14.26 -18.06
C GLY A 209 -13.07 13.76 -17.75
N LEU A 210 -13.30 13.25 -16.53
CA LEU A 210 -14.59 12.69 -16.11
C LEU A 210 -15.76 13.68 -16.32
N ILE A 211 -15.53 14.96 -16.08
CA ILE A 211 -16.49 16.04 -16.38
C ILE A 211 -15.99 16.78 -17.62
N GLY A 212 -16.40 16.29 -18.76
CA GLY A 212 -16.15 16.89 -20.06
C GLY A 212 -17.41 17.49 -20.69
N ARG A 213 -17.33 17.83 -21.97
CA ARG A 213 -18.43 18.47 -22.74
C ARG A 213 -19.75 17.69 -22.65
N GLU A 214 -19.71 16.38 -22.76
CA GLU A 214 -20.89 15.53 -22.74
C GLU A 214 -21.57 15.57 -21.35
N GLN A 215 -20.80 15.45 -20.29
CA GLN A 215 -21.30 15.49 -18.91
C GLN A 215 -21.88 16.86 -18.57
N LEU A 216 -21.19 17.93 -18.96
CA LEU A 216 -21.70 19.31 -18.80
C LEU A 216 -23.01 19.54 -19.55
N ALA A 217 -23.20 18.92 -20.70
CA ALA A 217 -24.46 18.99 -21.44
C ALA A 217 -25.63 18.26 -20.74
N ARG A 218 -25.33 17.26 -19.88
CA ARG A 218 -26.34 16.54 -19.07
C ARG A 218 -26.70 17.25 -17.78
N MET A 219 -25.79 18.08 -17.23
CA MET A 219 -26.09 18.84 -16.02
C MET A 219 -27.30 19.76 -16.21
N LYS A 220 -27.96 20.15 -15.13
CA LYS A 220 -29.03 21.16 -15.18
C LYS A 220 -28.50 22.48 -15.75
N PRO A 221 -29.30 23.19 -16.59
CA PRO A 221 -28.99 24.56 -16.95
C PRO A 221 -28.84 25.44 -15.69
N GLY A 222 -27.73 26.18 -15.59
CA GLY A 222 -27.45 27.02 -14.44
C GLY A 222 -26.94 26.26 -13.20
N ALA A 223 -26.46 25.02 -13.36
CA ALA A 223 -25.80 24.30 -12.28
C ALA A 223 -24.45 24.92 -11.91
N ILE A 224 -23.98 24.63 -10.69
CA ILE A 224 -22.65 24.99 -10.20
C ILE A 224 -21.76 23.74 -10.23
N LEU A 225 -20.49 23.89 -10.64
CA LEU A 225 -19.48 22.84 -10.60
C LEU A 225 -18.37 23.18 -9.59
N LEU A 226 -17.99 22.19 -8.77
CA LEU A 226 -16.89 22.32 -7.79
C LEU A 226 -15.84 21.23 -8.03
N ASN A 227 -14.56 21.63 -8.05
CA ASN A 227 -13.43 20.70 -8.06
C ASN A 227 -12.38 21.12 -7.03
N VAL A 228 -12.36 20.41 -5.90
CA VAL A 228 -11.36 20.52 -4.83
C VAL A 228 -10.65 19.17 -4.66
N ALA A 229 -10.69 18.32 -5.69
CA ALA A 229 -10.10 16.96 -5.66
C ALA A 229 -8.75 16.92 -6.35
N ARG A 230 -8.74 16.88 -7.69
CA ARG A 230 -7.53 16.83 -8.52
C ARG A 230 -7.72 17.58 -9.83
N GLY A 231 -6.66 18.24 -10.28
CA GLY A 231 -6.58 18.75 -11.65
C GLY A 231 -6.69 17.62 -12.68
N GLY A 232 -7.21 17.92 -13.85
CA GLY A 232 -7.42 16.95 -14.92
C GLY A 232 -8.64 16.02 -14.75
N VAL A 233 -9.39 16.09 -13.62
CA VAL A 233 -10.68 15.39 -13.47
C VAL A 233 -11.77 16.12 -14.25
N ILE A 234 -11.72 17.43 -14.31
CA ILE A 234 -12.57 18.25 -15.17
C ILE A 234 -11.79 18.70 -16.41
N ASP A 235 -12.46 18.78 -17.55
CA ASP A 235 -11.93 19.40 -18.78
C ASP A 235 -12.07 20.93 -18.65
N GLU A 236 -10.97 21.64 -18.37
CA GLU A 236 -10.96 23.07 -18.12
C GLU A 236 -11.50 23.89 -19.31
N ALA A 237 -11.21 23.45 -20.55
CA ALA A 237 -11.71 24.11 -21.75
C ALA A 237 -13.21 23.92 -21.93
N ALA A 238 -13.72 22.71 -21.67
CA ALA A 238 -15.17 22.43 -21.72
C ALA A 238 -15.93 23.20 -20.63
N VAL A 239 -15.38 23.26 -19.41
CA VAL A 239 -15.98 24.04 -18.29
C VAL A 239 -16.01 25.52 -18.64
N THR A 240 -14.92 26.09 -19.17
CA THR A 240 -14.86 27.48 -19.64
C THR A 240 -15.93 27.78 -20.69
N ALA A 241 -16.07 26.90 -21.69
CA ALA A 241 -17.11 27.06 -22.71
C ALA A 241 -18.53 27.00 -22.13
N ALA A 242 -18.76 26.13 -21.14
CA ALA A 242 -20.05 26.03 -20.42
C ALA A 242 -20.37 27.28 -19.58
N LEU A 243 -19.35 27.90 -18.99
CA LEU A 243 -19.50 29.17 -18.24
C LEU A 243 -19.79 30.34 -19.19
N VAL A 244 -19.04 30.46 -20.28
CA VAL A 244 -19.22 31.53 -21.30
C VAL A 244 -20.60 31.44 -21.94
N SER A 245 -21.10 30.24 -22.23
CA SER A 245 -22.44 30.04 -22.80
C SER A 245 -23.57 30.19 -21.77
N GLY A 246 -23.29 30.36 -20.48
CA GLY A 246 -24.28 30.39 -19.41
C GLY A 246 -24.89 29.01 -19.08
N ARG A 247 -24.36 27.94 -19.63
CA ARG A 247 -24.77 26.56 -19.29
C ARG A 247 -24.53 26.24 -17.83
N LEU A 248 -23.38 26.68 -17.29
CA LEU A 248 -23.07 26.71 -15.84
C LEU A 248 -23.30 28.10 -15.29
N ALA A 249 -23.87 28.19 -14.07
CA ALA A 249 -24.02 29.45 -13.34
C ALA A 249 -22.69 29.92 -12.75
N GLY A 250 -21.79 28.98 -12.44
CA GLY A 250 -20.45 29.27 -11.93
C GLY A 250 -19.66 27.99 -11.63
N ALA A 251 -18.37 28.15 -11.37
CA ALA A 251 -17.49 27.08 -10.96
C ALA A 251 -16.55 27.51 -9.83
N GLY A 252 -16.34 26.62 -8.85
CA GLY A 252 -15.31 26.74 -7.81
C GLY A 252 -14.22 25.71 -8.06
N VAL A 253 -12.99 26.17 -8.29
CA VAL A 253 -11.87 25.30 -8.66
C VAL A 253 -10.65 25.61 -7.80
N ASP A 254 -10.16 24.61 -7.10
CA ASP A 254 -8.99 24.70 -6.22
C ASP A 254 -7.74 24.03 -6.84
N VAL A 255 -7.95 23.16 -7.85
CA VAL A 255 -6.92 22.30 -8.43
C VAL A 255 -6.96 22.35 -9.97
N PHE A 256 -5.79 22.35 -10.61
CA PHE A 256 -5.67 22.58 -12.04
C PHE A 256 -4.86 21.47 -12.72
N GLU A 257 -5.05 21.30 -14.04
CA GLU A 257 -4.31 20.31 -14.82
C GLU A 257 -2.79 20.56 -14.78
N ALA A 258 -2.40 21.83 -14.77
CA ALA A 258 -1.03 22.26 -14.48
C ALA A 258 -1.05 23.25 -13.30
N GLU A 259 -0.18 23.06 -12.34
CA GLU A 259 -0.03 23.93 -11.17
C GLU A 259 1.41 24.47 -11.11
N PRO A 260 1.63 25.80 -11.18
CA PRO A 260 0.63 26.89 -11.30
C PRO A 260 -0.13 26.87 -12.62
N PRO A 261 -1.41 27.34 -12.65
CA PRO A 261 -2.32 27.23 -13.79
C PRO A 261 -2.03 28.21 -14.92
N THR A 262 -0.76 28.38 -15.29
CA THR A 262 -0.35 29.32 -16.33
C THR A 262 -0.95 28.91 -17.67
N GLY A 263 -1.80 29.78 -18.24
CA GLY A 263 -2.48 29.53 -19.51
C GLY A 263 -3.77 28.69 -19.39
N SER A 264 -4.23 28.38 -18.19
CA SER A 264 -5.55 27.76 -18.00
C SER A 264 -6.65 28.68 -18.51
N PRO A 265 -7.60 28.19 -19.34
CA PRO A 265 -8.71 28.99 -19.84
C PRO A 265 -9.69 29.41 -18.71
N LEU A 266 -9.63 28.76 -17.54
CA LEU A 266 -10.46 29.10 -16.37
C LEU A 266 -10.10 30.47 -15.78
N LEU A 267 -8.87 30.96 -15.98
CA LEU A 267 -8.41 32.24 -15.43
C LEU A 267 -9.25 33.44 -15.93
N ASP A 268 -9.70 33.36 -17.18
CA ASP A 268 -10.51 34.40 -17.84
C ASP A 268 -12.00 34.03 -17.90
N ALA A 269 -12.41 32.86 -17.37
CA ALA A 269 -13.78 32.40 -17.43
C ALA A 269 -14.70 33.20 -16.49
N PRO A 270 -15.92 33.56 -16.92
CA PRO A 270 -16.85 34.29 -16.07
C PRO A 270 -17.37 33.42 -14.92
N ASN A 271 -17.69 34.04 -13.79
CA ASN A 271 -18.29 33.39 -12.62
C ASN A 271 -17.48 32.20 -12.05
N THR A 272 -16.16 32.29 -12.16
CA THR A 272 -15.24 31.36 -11.48
C THR A 272 -14.81 31.91 -10.12
N LEU A 273 -14.57 31.00 -9.17
CA LEU A 273 -13.84 31.27 -7.94
C LEU A 273 -12.68 30.28 -7.89
N LEU A 274 -11.46 30.80 -8.01
CA LEU A 274 -10.25 30.01 -8.15
C LEU A 274 -9.35 30.18 -6.92
N THR A 275 -8.80 29.08 -6.41
CA THR A 275 -7.89 29.09 -5.27
C THR A 275 -6.64 28.25 -5.57
N PRO A 276 -5.47 28.59 -5.01
CA PRO A 276 -4.20 27.94 -5.35
C PRO A 276 -3.95 26.66 -4.51
N HIS A 277 -4.81 25.64 -4.69
CA HIS A 277 -4.73 24.32 -4.05
C HIS A 277 -4.68 24.41 -2.52
N LEU A 278 -5.73 25.01 -1.93
CA LEU A 278 -5.84 25.29 -0.50
C LEU A 278 -6.63 24.23 0.29
N GLY A 279 -7.13 23.17 -0.34
CA GLY A 279 -7.97 22.16 0.30
C GLY A 279 -7.40 21.53 1.58
N ALA A 280 -6.06 21.52 1.74
CA ALA A 280 -5.39 21.06 2.96
C ALA A 280 -4.68 22.18 3.74
N SER A 281 -4.87 23.45 3.37
CA SER A 281 -4.08 24.57 3.87
C SER A 281 -4.73 25.24 5.09
N THR A 282 -4.98 24.47 6.16
CA THR A 282 -5.33 24.97 7.49
C THR A 282 -4.26 24.57 8.50
N ALA A 283 -4.11 25.32 9.59
CA ALA A 283 -3.12 25.02 10.63
C ALA A 283 -3.35 23.62 11.20
N GLU A 284 -4.60 23.27 11.48
CA GLU A 284 -4.97 21.97 12.05
C GLU A 284 -4.68 20.82 11.09
N ALA A 285 -5.03 20.97 9.81
CA ALA A 285 -4.76 19.92 8.81
C ALA A 285 -3.27 19.71 8.59
N GLN A 286 -2.47 20.79 8.59
CA GLN A 286 -1.02 20.68 8.44
C GLN A 286 -0.37 19.93 9.61
N VAL A 287 -0.81 20.17 10.85
CA VAL A 287 -0.35 19.43 12.02
C VAL A 287 -0.76 17.97 11.93
N LEU A 288 -2.04 17.66 11.71
CA LEU A 288 -2.53 16.28 11.63
C LEU A 288 -1.84 15.50 10.52
N VAL A 289 -1.65 16.09 9.35
CA VAL A 289 -0.97 15.46 8.22
C VAL A 289 0.51 15.20 8.53
N ALA A 290 1.20 16.15 9.20
CA ALA A 290 2.60 15.97 9.56
C ALA A 290 2.80 14.89 10.63
N GLU A 291 1.92 14.83 11.62
CA GLU A 291 1.92 13.77 12.64
C GLU A 291 1.62 12.40 12.02
N GLU A 292 0.58 12.30 11.18
CA GLU A 292 0.18 11.04 10.54
C GLU A 292 1.30 10.49 9.64
N VAL A 293 1.97 11.33 8.85
CA VAL A 293 3.08 10.87 8.00
C VAL A 293 4.31 10.52 8.82
N ALA A 294 4.60 11.25 9.90
CA ALA A 294 5.72 10.96 10.79
C ALA A 294 5.56 9.58 11.43
N ASP A 295 4.39 9.27 11.99
CA ASP A 295 4.08 7.97 12.58
C ASP A 295 4.25 6.83 11.57
N GLN A 296 3.79 7.02 10.33
CA GLN A 296 3.95 6.03 9.25
C GLN A 296 5.42 5.80 8.87
N VAL A 297 6.21 6.87 8.78
CA VAL A 297 7.65 6.78 8.49
C VAL A 297 8.37 6.02 9.60
N LEU A 298 8.07 6.32 10.87
CA LEU A 298 8.63 5.63 12.02
C LEU A 298 8.25 4.15 12.05
N ASP A 299 7.01 3.80 11.71
CA ASP A 299 6.59 2.40 11.62
C ASP A 299 7.43 1.62 10.60
N VAL A 300 7.60 2.17 9.39
CA VAL A 300 8.41 1.51 8.35
C VAL A 300 9.87 1.38 8.76
N LEU A 301 10.47 2.42 9.35
CA LEU A 301 11.86 2.39 9.81
C LEU A 301 12.08 1.40 10.97
N ALA A 302 11.05 1.16 11.77
CA ALA A 302 11.06 0.13 12.83
C ALA A 302 10.74 -1.28 12.31
N GLY A 303 10.58 -1.47 10.99
CA GLY A 303 10.21 -2.75 10.38
C GLY A 303 8.75 -3.15 10.56
N ARG A 304 7.91 -2.25 11.04
CA ARG A 304 6.46 -2.46 11.17
C ARG A 304 5.74 -2.09 9.88
N SER A 305 4.56 -2.67 9.67
CA SER A 305 3.69 -2.30 8.55
C SER A 305 3.08 -0.92 8.77
N ALA A 306 3.25 -0.03 7.81
CA ALA A 306 2.59 1.28 7.84
C ALA A 306 1.08 1.14 7.57
N ARG A 307 0.27 1.89 8.33
CA ARG A 307 -1.19 1.85 8.24
C ARG A 307 -1.73 2.31 6.88
N TYR A 308 -1.06 3.25 6.23
CA TYR A 308 -1.46 3.86 4.97
C TYR A 308 -0.34 3.80 3.93
N ALA A 309 0.25 2.61 3.77
CA ALA A 309 1.17 2.37 2.68
C ALA A 309 0.39 2.37 1.35
N VAL A 310 0.83 3.19 0.39
CA VAL A 310 0.13 3.35 -0.90
C VAL A 310 0.48 2.24 -1.88
N ASN A 311 1.70 1.71 -1.79
CA ASN A 311 2.22 0.67 -2.68
C ASN A 311 2.46 -0.68 -1.98
N ALA A 312 1.84 -0.90 -0.82
CA ALA A 312 1.80 -2.17 -0.11
C ALA A 312 0.33 -2.55 0.19
N PRO A 313 0.04 -3.83 0.47
CA PRO A 313 -1.30 -4.25 0.85
C PRO A 313 -1.82 -3.48 2.07
N LEU A 314 -3.02 -2.92 1.95
CA LEU A 314 -3.70 -2.23 3.06
C LEU A 314 -4.23 -3.29 4.04
N LEU A 315 -3.75 -3.23 5.27
CA LEU A 315 -4.22 -4.12 6.33
C LEU A 315 -5.15 -3.37 7.28
N THR A 316 -6.29 -3.97 7.58
CA THR A 316 -7.04 -3.53 8.75
C THR A 316 -6.26 -3.87 10.03
N PRO A 317 -6.41 -3.12 11.13
CA PRO A 317 -5.74 -3.45 12.40
C PRO A 317 -5.98 -4.91 12.83
N GLU A 318 -7.20 -5.39 12.65
CA GLU A 318 -7.60 -6.77 12.96
C GLU A 318 -6.83 -7.80 12.10
N THR A 319 -6.76 -7.57 10.78
CA THR A 319 -5.97 -8.42 9.88
C THR A 319 -4.49 -8.37 10.23
N ALA A 320 -3.94 -7.19 10.50
CA ALA A 320 -2.53 -7.03 10.85
C ALA A 320 -2.17 -7.81 12.13
N GLU A 321 -3.01 -7.74 13.17
CA GLU A 321 -2.84 -8.48 14.42
C GLU A 321 -2.91 -10.00 14.20
N ALA A 322 -3.90 -10.46 13.43
CA ALA A 322 -4.10 -11.88 13.17
C ALA A 322 -2.95 -12.53 12.37
N ILE A 323 -2.39 -11.83 11.37
CA ILE A 323 -1.35 -12.38 10.50
C ILE A 323 0.08 -12.14 11.02
N ALA A 324 0.30 -11.16 11.90
CA ALA A 324 1.64 -10.78 12.38
C ALA A 324 2.48 -11.98 12.87
N PRO A 325 1.95 -12.93 13.68
CA PRO A 325 2.72 -14.09 14.12
C PRO A 325 3.15 -15.03 12.98
N TYR A 326 2.42 -15.01 11.87
CA TYR A 326 2.64 -15.91 10.73
C TYR A 326 3.53 -15.32 9.63
N LEU A 327 3.85 -14.02 9.66
CA LEU A 327 4.76 -13.41 8.68
C LEU A 327 6.17 -14.02 8.70
N PRO A 328 6.80 -14.22 9.89
CA PRO A 328 8.10 -14.89 9.96
C PRO A 328 8.05 -16.34 9.46
N LEU A 329 6.98 -17.07 9.77
CA LEU A 329 6.75 -18.42 9.25
C LEU A 329 6.65 -18.42 7.73
N ALA A 330 5.86 -17.52 7.14
CA ALA A 330 5.67 -17.43 5.69
C ALA A 330 7.00 -17.17 4.97
N GLU A 331 7.81 -16.24 5.49
CA GLU A 331 9.16 -15.96 4.96
C GLU A 331 10.09 -17.18 5.08
N LEU A 332 10.07 -17.83 6.24
CA LEU A 332 10.84 -19.05 6.48
C LEU A 332 10.46 -20.16 5.50
N LEU A 333 9.17 -20.39 5.27
CA LEU A 333 8.71 -21.42 4.31
C LEU A 333 9.17 -21.10 2.88
N GLY A 334 9.18 -19.82 2.47
CA GLY A 334 9.73 -19.39 1.19
C GLY A 334 11.23 -19.69 1.06
N ARG A 335 12.01 -19.32 2.07
CA ARG A 335 13.47 -19.56 2.14
C ARG A 335 13.80 -21.05 2.19
N PHE A 336 13.04 -21.80 2.96
CA PHE A 336 13.16 -23.26 3.04
C PHE A 336 12.88 -23.91 1.69
N TYR A 337 11.75 -23.54 1.06
CA TYR A 337 11.35 -24.07 -0.24
C TYR A 337 12.41 -23.81 -1.32
N ALA A 338 12.97 -22.61 -1.37
CA ALA A 338 14.00 -22.23 -2.33
C ALA A 338 15.23 -23.17 -2.30
N GLN A 339 15.60 -23.66 -1.12
CA GLN A 339 16.75 -24.53 -0.91
C GLN A 339 16.40 -26.03 -1.00
N PHE A 340 15.17 -26.40 -0.63
CA PHE A 340 14.71 -27.77 -0.61
C PHE A 340 14.24 -28.26 -1.99
N ALA A 341 13.62 -27.38 -2.79
CA ALA A 341 13.20 -27.67 -4.16
C ALA A 341 14.38 -27.59 -5.12
N ARG A 342 14.88 -28.72 -5.61
CA ARG A 342 16.06 -28.79 -6.51
C ARG A 342 15.88 -28.11 -7.87
N SER A 343 14.66 -27.94 -8.31
CA SER A 343 14.30 -27.27 -9.56
C SER A 343 13.17 -26.30 -9.29
N GLY A 344 13.36 -25.04 -9.70
CA GLY A 344 12.39 -23.96 -9.46
C GLY A 344 11.06 -24.23 -10.16
N ALA A 345 9.99 -24.41 -9.40
CA ALA A 345 8.64 -24.38 -9.94
C ALA A 345 8.27 -22.95 -10.37
N ARG A 346 7.69 -22.80 -11.55
CA ARG A 346 7.20 -21.50 -12.03
C ARG A 346 5.85 -21.13 -11.41
N THR A 347 5.05 -22.13 -11.09
CA THR A 347 3.77 -21.94 -10.41
C THR A 347 3.84 -22.59 -9.03
N LEU A 348 3.60 -21.79 -8.00
CA LEU A 348 3.55 -22.22 -6.62
C LEU A 348 2.09 -22.09 -6.12
N THR A 349 1.67 -23.01 -5.28
CA THR A 349 0.41 -22.93 -4.55
C THR A 349 0.71 -22.61 -3.10
N LEU A 350 0.18 -21.50 -2.62
CA LEU A 350 0.18 -21.11 -1.21
C LEU A 350 -1.20 -21.42 -0.63
N GLU A 351 -1.27 -22.42 0.23
CA GLU A 351 -2.49 -22.79 0.92
C GLU A 351 -2.47 -22.22 2.35
N ILE A 352 -3.54 -21.51 2.71
CA ILE A 352 -3.74 -20.87 4.00
C ILE A 352 -4.96 -21.53 4.62
N ALA A 353 -4.76 -22.18 5.76
CA ALA A 353 -5.75 -23.03 6.39
C ALA A 353 -6.15 -22.55 7.79
N GLY A 354 -7.37 -22.89 8.20
CA GLY A 354 -7.91 -22.58 9.52
C GLY A 354 -8.34 -21.13 9.69
N GLU A 355 -8.09 -20.54 10.85
CA GLU A 355 -8.52 -19.18 11.21
C GLU A 355 -7.95 -18.11 10.28
N LEU A 356 -6.74 -18.30 9.76
CA LEU A 356 -6.12 -17.37 8.81
C LEU A 356 -6.87 -17.27 7.48
N ALA A 357 -7.67 -18.23 7.09
CA ALA A 357 -8.41 -18.22 5.83
C ALA A 357 -9.44 -17.08 5.74
N ALA A 358 -9.85 -16.53 6.87
CA ALA A 358 -10.78 -15.40 6.95
C ALA A 358 -10.16 -14.05 6.58
N PHE A 359 -8.83 -13.95 6.63
CA PHE A 359 -8.10 -12.69 6.44
C PHE A 359 -7.51 -12.55 5.02
N ASP A 360 -7.09 -11.33 4.66
CA ASP A 360 -6.35 -11.10 3.43
C ASP A 360 -4.97 -11.78 3.50
N ALA A 361 -4.69 -12.62 2.53
CA ALA A 361 -3.46 -13.42 2.47
C ALA A 361 -2.30 -12.71 1.75
N SER A 362 -2.56 -11.58 1.10
CA SER A 362 -1.54 -10.88 0.29
C SER A 362 -0.23 -10.61 1.02
N PRO A 363 -0.20 -10.25 2.32
CA PRO A 363 1.05 -10.05 3.04
C PRO A 363 1.81 -11.36 3.31
N LEU A 364 1.10 -12.46 3.56
CA LEU A 364 1.72 -13.78 3.72
C LEU A 364 2.32 -14.26 2.40
N THR A 365 1.63 -14.03 1.29
CA THR A 365 2.15 -14.29 -0.06
C THR A 365 3.42 -13.47 -0.33
N ALA A 366 3.43 -12.18 0.02
CA ALA A 366 4.60 -11.33 -0.13
C ALA A 366 5.78 -11.81 0.75
N ALA A 367 5.51 -12.26 1.97
CA ALA A 367 6.53 -12.80 2.87
C ALA A 367 7.13 -14.11 2.33
N VAL A 368 6.30 -15.03 1.83
CA VAL A 368 6.78 -16.27 1.15
C VAL A 368 7.66 -15.91 -0.04
N LEU A 369 7.22 -14.98 -0.89
CA LEU A 369 7.99 -14.57 -2.07
C LEU A 369 9.30 -13.87 -1.69
N ARG A 370 9.32 -13.07 -0.63
CA ARG A 370 10.54 -12.50 -0.08
C ARG A 370 11.54 -13.60 0.27
N GLY A 371 11.16 -14.54 1.12
CA GLY A 371 12.02 -15.65 1.52
C GLY A 371 12.49 -16.50 0.33
N LEU A 372 11.63 -16.72 -0.66
CA LEU A 372 11.94 -17.49 -1.87
C LEU A 372 13.01 -16.82 -2.75
N ILE A 373 12.99 -15.48 -2.85
CA ILE A 373 13.82 -14.75 -3.83
C ILE A 373 15.09 -14.18 -3.18
N GLU A 374 15.06 -13.84 -1.90
CA GLU A 374 16.14 -13.15 -1.18
C GLU A 374 17.50 -13.85 -1.36
N THR A 375 17.53 -15.18 -1.33
CA THR A 375 18.75 -15.97 -1.49
C THR A 375 19.36 -15.95 -2.90
N SER A 376 18.61 -15.44 -3.89
CA SER A 376 19.00 -15.48 -5.32
C SER A 376 19.23 -14.10 -5.94
N THR A 377 19.31 -13.04 -5.12
CA THR A 377 19.49 -11.66 -5.60
C THR A 377 20.31 -10.82 -4.64
N THR A 378 21.06 -9.87 -5.19
CA THR A 378 21.72 -8.80 -4.44
C THR A 378 20.82 -7.56 -4.27
N GLN A 379 19.69 -7.54 -4.97
CA GLN A 379 18.70 -6.47 -4.86
C GLN A 379 17.92 -6.63 -3.54
N ARG A 380 17.61 -5.51 -2.91
CA ARG A 380 16.76 -5.53 -1.71
C ARG A 380 15.38 -6.10 -2.03
N VAL A 381 14.98 -7.13 -1.30
CA VAL A 381 13.63 -7.73 -1.38
C VAL A 381 12.88 -7.47 -0.09
N ASN A 382 11.65 -7.00 -0.21
CA ASN A 382 10.75 -6.79 0.92
C ASN A 382 9.28 -7.05 0.53
N LEU A 383 8.34 -6.82 1.46
CA LEU A 383 6.92 -7.08 1.20
C LEU A 383 6.32 -6.20 0.09
N VAL A 384 6.96 -5.07 -0.23
CA VAL A 384 6.49 -4.14 -1.28
C VAL A 384 6.82 -4.66 -2.68
N ASN A 385 8.08 -5.12 -2.90
CA ASN A 385 8.56 -5.49 -4.24
C ASN A 385 8.60 -7.00 -4.52
N ALA A 386 8.47 -7.85 -3.51
CA ALA A 386 8.60 -9.31 -3.67
C ALA A 386 7.69 -9.86 -4.78
N ALA A 387 6.42 -9.44 -4.83
CA ALA A 387 5.48 -9.89 -5.85
C ALA A 387 5.85 -9.42 -7.26
N SER A 388 6.38 -8.19 -7.41
CA SER A 388 6.84 -7.66 -8.69
C SER A 388 8.11 -8.39 -9.17
N LEU A 389 9.07 -8.60 -8.28
CA LEU A 389 10.30 -9.35 -8.57
C LEU A 389 10.05 -10.82 -8.92
N ALA A 390 9.07 -11.46 -8.24
CA ALA A 390 8.66 -12.82 -8.56
C ALA A 390 8.07 -12.90 -9.97
N ARG A 391 7.17 -12.00 -10.32
CA ARG A 391 6.58 -11.93 -11.68
C ARG A 391 7.63 -11.70 -12.76
N ALA A 392 8.58 -10.81 -12.53
CA ALA A 392 9.68 -10.55 -13.45
C ALA A 392 10.56 -11.81 -13.70
N ARG A 393 10.62 -12.74 -12.73
CA ARG A 393 11.31 -14.03 -12.83
C ARG A 393 10.42 -15.17 -13.34
N GLY A 394 9.18 -14.87 -13.72
CA GLY A 394 8.21 -15.84 -14.19
C GLY A 394 7.65 -16.76 -13.09
N ILE A 395 7.72 -16.33 -11.82
CA ILE A 395 7.14 -17.04 -10.68
C ILE A 395 5.73 -16.50 -10.43
N THR A 396 4.76 -17.41 -10.39
CA THR A 396 3.35 -17.13 -10.09
C THR A 396 2.96 -17.88 -8.82
N VAL A 397 2.24 -17.21 -7.91
CA VAL A 397 1.66 -17.83 -6.72
C VAL A 397 0.16 -17.87 -6.86
N VAL A 398 -0.42 -19.05 -6.66
CA VAL A 398 -1.85 -19.29 -6.60
C VAL A 398 -2.22 -19.46 -5.13
N GLU A 399 -3.04 -18.56 -4.62
CA GLU A 399 -3.54 -18.63 -3.24
C GLU A 399 -4.73 -19.59 -3.16
N ARG A 400 -4.72 -20.44 -2.15
CA ARG A 400 -5.85 -21.28 -1.76
C ARG A 400 -6.17 -21.04 -0.30
N LYS A 401 -7.44 -20.95 0.02
CA LYS A 401 -7.93 -20.83 1.40
C LYS A 401 -8.84 -22.00 1.75
N THR A 402 -8.62 -22.57 2.92
CA THR A 402 -9.47 -23.64 3.48
C THR A 402 -9.69 -23.40 4.97
N THR A 403 -10.84 -23.75 5.46
CA THR A 403 -11.13 -23.69 6.91
C THR A 403 -10.58 -24.88 7.68
N ASP A 404 -10.15 -25.95 7.00
CA ASP A 404 -9.59 -27.15 7.62
C ASP A 404 -8.05 -27.04 7.70
N ALA A 405 -7.54 -26.82 8.89
CA ALA A 405 -6.12 -26.83 9.23
C ALA A 405 -5.70 -28.13 9.95
N GLY A 406 -6.54 -29.16 9.98
CA GLY A 406 -6.27 -30.42 10.63
C GLY A 406 -6.20 -30.28 12.17
N ALA A 407 -5.05 -30.58 12.75
CA ALA A 407 -4.84 -30.50 14.20
C ALA A 407 -4.46 -29.11 14.73
N TYR A 408 -4.33 -28.12 13.87
CA TYR A 408 -3.83 -26.78 14.21
C TYR A 408 -4.94 -25.72 14.07
N ALA A 409 -4.83 -24.62 14.80
CA ALA A 409 -5.74 -23.49 14.64
C ALA A 409 -5.60 -22.84 13.24
N ALA A 410 -4.36 -22.75 12.76
CA ALA A 410 -4.05 -22.31 11.40
C ALA A 410 -2.75 -22.94 10.91
N SER A 411 -2.58 -23.02 9.58
CA SER A 411 -1.33 -23.47 8.96
C SER A 411 -1.12 -22.81 7.60
N ILE A 412 0.14 -22.76 7.18
CA ILE A 412 0.57 -22.28 5.87
C ILE A 412 1.31 -23.42 5.17
N SER A 413 0.94 -23.72 3.93
CA SER A 413 1.59 -24.72 3.10
C SER A 413 2.00 -24.12 1.76
N LEU A 414 3.26 -24.29 1.37
CA LEU A 414 3.80 -23.88 0.08
C LEU A 414 4.14 -25.12 -0.74
N SER A 415 3.57 -25.25 -1.92
CA SER A 415 3.82 -26.37 -2.83
C SER A 415 4.06 -25.91 -4.25
N GLY A 416 4.84 -26.69 -5.00
CA GLY A 416 5.09 -26.46 -6.42
C GLY A 416 5.51 -27.74 -7.12
N GLU A 417 5.16 -27.83 -8.40
CA GLU A 417 5.51 -28.97 -9.24
C GLU A 417 6.64 -28.60 -10.21
N SER A 418 7.68 -29.44 -10.26
CA SER A 418 8.76 -29.32 -11.22
C SER A 418 9.32 -30.70 -11.56
N GLY A 419 9.51 -30.97 -12.86
CA GLY A 419 10.03 -32.26 -13.33
C GLY A 419 9.18 -33.47 -12.94
N GLY A 420 7.85 -33.30 -12.82
CA GLY A 420 6.91 -34.36 -12.42
C GLY A 420 6.97 -34.72 -10.93
N ARG A 421 7.63 -33.90 -10.10
CA ARG A 421 7.67 -34.06 -8.64
C ARG A 421 7.06 -32.84 -7.97
N THR A 422 6.18 -33.08 -7.01
CA THR A 422 5.65 -32.04 -6.13
C THR A 422 6.54 -31.91 -4.91
N THR A 423 7.01 -30.69 -4.64
CA THR A 423 7.68 -30.33 -3.39
C THR A 423 6.70 -29.53 -2.53
N THR A 424 6.56 -29.93 -1.27
CA THR A 424 5.68 -29.27 -0.30
C THR A 424 6.42 -29.00 1.00
N VAL A 425 6.27 -27.78 1.52
CA VAL A 425 6.71 -27.40 2.87
C VAL A 425 5.54 -26.76 3.59
N ALA A 426 5.28 -27.14 4.85
CA ALA A 426 4.20 -26.54 5.62
C ALA A 426 4.62 -26.29 7.07
N GLY A 427 4.03 -25.24 7.64
CA GLY A 427 4.29 -24.84 9.00
C GLY A 427 3.07 -24.24 9.68
N THR A 428 3.18 -24.07 10.98
CA THR A 428 2.21 -23.39 11.85
C THR A 428 2.90 -22.57 12.91
N VAL A 429 2.13 -21.75 13.61
CA VAL A 429 2.57 -21.11 14.86
C VAL A 429 1.76 -21.74 15.99
N ALA A 430 2.43 -22.35 16.93
CA ALA A 430 1.81 -22.99 18.08
C ALA A 430 2.51 -22.54 19.37
N GLY A 431 1.74 -22.03 20.34
CA GLY A 431 2.31 -21.49 21.58
C GLY A 431 3.22 -20.27 21.38
N GLY A 432 3.10 -19.56 20.25
CA GLY A 432 3.97 -18.44 19.89
C GLY A 432 5.24 -18.85 19.15
N GLU A 433 5.48 -20.15 18.94
CA GLU A 433 6.66 -20.70 18.29
C GLU A 433 6.35 -21.15 16.85
N THR A 434 7.26 -20.86 15.93
CA THR A 434 7.21 -21.34 14.55
C THR A 434 7.54 -22.83 14.51
N ARG A 435 6.71 -23.64 13.86
CA ARG A 435 6.93 -25.08 13.74
C ARG A 435 6.79 -25.54 12.29
N LEU A 436 7.73 -26.37 11.82
CA LEU A 436 7.58 -27.14 10.59
C LEU A 436 6.71 -28.37 10.88
N ILE A 437 5.63 -28.57 10.09
CA ILE A 437 4.65 -29.63 10.32
C ILE A 437 4.57 -30.64 9.16
N ARG A 438 5.16 -30.30 8.00
CA ARG A 438 5.16 -31.20 6.83
C ARG A 438 6.28 -30.88 5.86
N LEU A 439 6.95 -31.92 5.37
CA LEU A 439 7.84 -31.87 4.20
C LEU A 439 7.43 -32.99 3.24
N ASN A 440 6.99 -32.64 2.04
CA ASN A 440 6.36 -33.54 1.08
C ASN A 440 5.24 -34.37 1.73
N ASP A 441 5.34 -35.72 1.69
CA ASP A 441 4.37 -36.64 2.29
C ASP A 441 4.65 -36.93 3.77
N TYR A 442 5.75 -36.41 4.33
CA TYR A 442 6.17 -36.70 5.70
C TYR A 442 5.65 -35.63 6.66
N ARG A 443 4.92 -36.07 7.67
CA ARG A 443 4.50 -35.22 8.80
C ARG A 443 5.68 -35.01 9.74
N LEU A 444 5.78 -33.80 10.24
CA LEU A 444 6.80 -33.35 11.18
C LEU A 444 6.10 -32.66 12.35
N ASP A 445 6.85 -32.37 13.38
CA ASP A 445 6.51 -31.43 14.44
C ASP A 445 7.82 -30.98 15.08
N MET A 446 8.44 -29.93 14.55
CA MET A 446 9.72 -29.45 15.07
C MET A 446 9.91 -27.96 14.86
N GLU A 447 10.63 -27.34 15.75
CA GLU A 447 11.09 -25.99 15.64
C GLU A 447 12.28 -25.93 14.64
N PRO A 448 12.25 -25.05 13.64
CA PRO A 448 13.36 -24.85 12.72
C PRO A 448 14.50 -24.08 13.39
N THR A 449 15.74 -24.51 13.16
CA THR A 449 16.98 -23.80 13.55
C THR A 449 17.62 -23.13 12.34
N ASP A 450 18.64 -22.29 12.58
CA ASP A 450 19.37 -21.59 11.50
C ASP A 450 20.00 -22.54 10.51
N VAL A 451 20.43 -23.71 10.96
CA VAL A 451 20.98 -24.78 10.10
C VAL A 451 20.19 -26.06 10.29
N MET A 452 19.74 -26.63 9.17
CA MET A 452 19.04 -27.90 9.17
C MET A 452 19.66 -28.85 8.15
N LEU A 453 19.84 -30.11 8.54
CA LEU A 453 20.27 -31.19 7.64
C LEU A 453 19.10 -32.15 7.41
N ILE A 454 18.77 -32.37 6.14
CA ILE A 454 17.68 -33.27 5.75
C ILE A 454 18.24 -34.39 4.93
N THR A 455 17.91 -35.63 5.30
CA THR A 455 18.26 -36.81 4.51
C THR A 455 17.02 -37.58 4.09
N HIS A 456 16.95 -37.92 2.81
CA HIS A 456 16.03 -38.93 2.29
C HIS A 456 16.79 -40.23 2.17
N HIS A 457 16.37 -41.28 2.84
CA HIS A 457 17.13 -42.51 2.95
C HIS A 457 16.23 -43.75 3.09
N ARG A 458 16.79 -44.94 2.87
CA ARG A 458 16.10 -46.19 3.20
C ARG A 458 16.11 -46.40 4.72
N ASP A 459 14.93 -46.68 5.29
CA ASP A 459 14.78 -46.95 6.73
C ASP A 459 15.47 -48.30 7.10
N ARG A 460 16.69 -48.20 7.63
CA ARG A 460 17.51 -49.33 8.06
C ARG A 460 18.04 -49.11 9.46
N PRO A 461 18.15 -50.19 10.27
CA PRO A 461 18.82 -50.11 11.56
C PRO A 461 20.23 -49.53 11.43
N GLY A 462 20.59 -48.63 12.36
CA GLY A 462 21.91 -47.99 12.41
C GLY A 462 22.04 -46.70 11.62
N MET A 463 21.05 -46.26 10.81
CA MET A 463 21.15 -45.03 10.03
C MET A 463 21.30 -43.80 10.93
N ILE A 464 20.46 -43.66 11.95
CA ILE A 464 20.53 -42.54 12.92
C ILE A 464 21.92 -42.52 13.57
N GLY A 465 22.40 -43.68 14.02
CA GLY A 465 23.71 -43.78 14.67
C GLY A 465 24.88 -43.37 13.77
N ARG A 466 24.89 -43.80 12.49
CA ARG A 466 25.95 -43.43 11.53
C ARG A 466 25.97 -41.94 11.25
N ILE A 467 24.79 -41.34 10.99
CA ILE A 467 24.69 -39.92 10.71
C ILE A 467 25.09 -39.11 11.95
N GLY A 468 24.60 -39.48 13.14
CA GLY A 468 24.99 -38.84 14.40
C GLY A 468 26.48 -38.97 14.71
N GLN A 469 27.11 -40.13 14.46
CA GLN A 469 28.55 -40.30 14.62
C GLN A 469 29.35 -39.43 13.65
N THR A 470 28.89 -39.32 12.39
CA THR A 470 29.58 -38.51 11.37
C THR A 470 29.51 -37.02 11.73
N LEU A 471 28.36 -36.53 12.21
CA LEU A 471 28.20 -35.13 12.67
C LEU A 471 28.99 -34.88 13.95
N GLY A 472 28.90 -35.75 14.96
CA GLY A 472 29.64 -35.62 16.22
C GLY A 472 31.17 -35.70 16.05
N ALA A 473 31.70 -36.51 15.10
CA ALA A 473 33.11 -36.53 14.78
C ALA A 473 33.62 -35.22 14.14
N ALA A 474 32.71 -34.41 13.62
CA ALA A 474 32.98 -33.10 13.05
C ALA A 474 32.62 -31.94 14.00
N ASP A 475 32.35 -32.24 15.27
CA ASP A 475 31.96 -31.29 16.31
C ASP A 475 30.68 -30.50 15.96
N VAL A 476 29.75 -31.14 15.22
CA VAL A 476 28.44 -30.58 14.88
C VAL A 476 27.38 -31.13 15.85
N ASN A 477 26.79 -30.24 16.63
CA ASN A 477 25.78 -30.62 17.62
C ASN A 477 24.37 -30.70 17.01
N ILE A 478 23.61 -31.72 17.45
CA ILE A 478 22.21 -31.94 17.03
C ILE A 478 21.31 -31.49 18.17
N SER A 479 20.54 -30.41 17.97
CA SER A 479 19.61 -29.89 18.97
C SER A 479 18.27 -30.64 18.96
N ALA A 480 17.78 -31.05 17.79
CA ALA A 480 16.56 -31.83 17.63
C ALA A 480 16.62 -32.72 16.39
N MET A 481 15.83 -33.79 16.43
CA MET A 481 15.74 -34.71 15.28
C MET A 481 14.32 -35.25 15.15
N HIS A 482 13.84 -35.29 13.91
CA HIS A 482 12.58 -35.95 13.53
C HIS A 482 12.82 -36.92 12.39
N VAL A 483 12.23 -38.13 12.50
CA VAL A 483 12.27 -39.16 11.44
C VAL A 483 10.86 -39.53 11.03
N GLY A 484 10.46 -39.06 9.85
CA GLY A 484 9.23 -39.47 9.18
C GLY A 484 9.50 -40.66 8.26
N ARG A 485 8.60 -41.62 8.20
CA ARG A 485 8.71 -42.80 7.31
C ARG A 485 7.36 -43.10 6.64
N SER A 486 7.41 -43.55 5.39
CA SER A 486 6.21 -43.96 4.65
C SER A 486 5.66 -45.33 5.15
N ALA A 487 6.56 -46.24 5.47
CA ALA A 487 6.28 -47.54 6.09
C ALA A 487 7.55 -48.09 6.74
N PRO A 488 7.44 -49.07 7.66
CA PRO A 488 8.63 -49.72 8.22
C PRO A 488 9.54 -50.30 7.12
N ARG A 489 10.85 -49.97 7.19
CA ARG A 489 11.90 -50.38 6.21
C ARG A 489 11.71 -49.82 4.78
N ALA A 490 10.82 -48.90 4.55
CA ALA A 490 10.63 -48.20 3.29
C ALA A 490 11.52 -46.93 3.24
N ASP A 491 11.09 -45.91 2.50
CA ASP A 491 11.75 -44.63 2.47
C ASP A 491 11.43 -43.81 3.72
N ALA A 492 12.42 -43.10 4.23
CA ALA A 492 12.33 -42.23 5.38
C ALA A 492 12.96 -40.87 5.11
N LEU A 493 12.40 -39.85 5.72
CA LEU A 493 12.96 -38.50 5.79
C LEU A 493 13.42 -38.23 7.22
N MET A 494 14.69 -37.97 7.41
CA MET A 494 15.23 -37.50 8.70
C MET A 494 15.54 -36.03 8.57
N VAL A 495 15.04 -35.23 9.49
CA VAL A 495 15.26 -33.79 9.62
C VAL A 495 16.00 -33.56 10.94
N LEU A 496 17.17 -32.93 10.84
CA LEU A 496 18.04 -32.61 11.96
C LEU A 496 18.10 -31.09 12.10
N ALA A 497 17.80 -30.57 13.28
CA ALA A 497 18.09 -29.22 13.68
C ALA A 497 19.49 -29.18 14.28
N LEU A 498 20.34 -28.28 13.80
CA LEU A 498 21.75 -28.23 14.16
C LEU A 498 22.09 -26.86 14.79
N ASP A 499 23.07 -26.87 15.69
CA ASP A 499 23.59 -25.63 16.28
C ASP A 499 24.72 -25.03 15.45
N ASP A 500 25.35 -25.85 14.60
CA ASP A 500 26.53 -25.50 13.82
C ASP A 500 26.34 -25.79 12.31
N ASP A 501 27.13 -25.09 11.49
CA ASP A 501 27.18 -25.35 10.05
C ASP A 501 27.79 -26.75 9.75
N VAL A 502 27.22 -27.42 8.75
CA VAL A 502 27.75 -28.72 8.28
C VAL A 502 28.87 -28.49 7.26
N PRO A 503 30.12 -28.86 7.56
CA PRO A 503 31.20 -28.81 6.56
C PRO A 503 30.89 -29.63 5.30
N ALA A 504 31.23 -29.13 4.13
CA ALA A 504 30.93 -29.78 2.87
C ALA A 504 31.43 -31.25 2.81
N ALA A 505 32.64 -31.53 3.33
CA ALA A 505 33.19 -32.87 3.42
C ALA A 505 32.35 -33.82 4.29
N VAL A 506 31.72 -33.30 5.35
CA VAL A 506 30.83 -34.07 6.24
C VAL A 506 29.54 -34.39 5.51
N ALA A 507 28.94 -33.39 4.85
CA ALA A 507 27.75 -33.56 4.03
C ALA A 507 28.00 -34.60 2.91
N ASP A 508 29.15 -34.56 2.25
CA ASP A 508 29.52 -35.52 1.20
C ASP A 508 29.75 -36.94 1.77
N THR A 509 30.32 -37.05 2.97
CA THR A 509 30.46 -38.33 3.67
C THR A 509 29.10 -38.95 3.99
N ILE A 510 28.14 -38.13 4.47
CA ILE A 510 26.79 -38.62 4.74
C ILE A 510 26.06 -38.99 3.44
N ARG A 511 26.21 -38.19 2.39
CA ARG A 511 25.63 -38.45 1.05
C ARG A 511 26.15 -39.72 0.42
N GLY A 512 27.40 -40.07 0.67
CA GLY A 512 28.05 -41.28 0.17
C GLY A 512 27.65 -42.58 0.87
N GLN A 513 26.81 -42.56 1.92
CA GLN A 513 26.37 -43.77 2.60
C GLN A 513 25.34 -44.54 1.75
N ASP A 514 25.49 -45.86 1.64
CA ASP A 514 24.71 -46.75 0.74
C ASP A 514 23.16 -46.62 0.85
N SER A 515 22.64 -46.10 1.93
CA SER A 515 21.22 -46.00 2.15
C SER A 515 20.68 -44.58 2.02
N VAL A 516 21.54 -43.59 1.81
CA VAL A 516 21.14 -42.18 1.61
C VAL A 516 20.82 -41.97 0.14
N LEU A 517 19.63 -41.54 -0.16
CA LEU A 517 19.13 -41.26 -1.51
C LEU A 517 19.34 -39.82 -1.89
N ASP A 518 19.09 -38.91 -0.93
CA ASP A 518 19.22 -37.46 -1.09
C ASP A 518 19.64 -36.81 0.23
N LEU A 519 20.30 -35.64 0.12
CA LEU A 519 20.71 -34.82 1.26
C LEU A 519 20.60 -33.33 0.90
N TRP A 520 20.05 -32.55 1.83
CA TRP A 520 19.98 -31.11 1.77
C TRP A 520 20.55 -30.51 3.06
N THR A 521 21.32 -29.45 2.90
CA THR A 521 21.67 -28.52 4.00
C THR A 521 20.91 -27.24 3.78
N ILE A 522 20.00 -26.91 4.69
CA ILE A 522 19.14 -25.73 4.63
C ILE A 522 19.66 -24.71 5.62
N ARG A 523 19.86 -23.47 5.16
CA ARG A 523 20.25 -22.34 6.00
C ARG A 523 19.10 -21.35 6.09
N LEU A 524 18.54 -21.17 7.28
CA LEU A 524 17.38 -20.31 7.54
C LEU A 524 17.78 -18.99 8.22
N GLY A 525 18.94 -18.95 8.88
CA GLY A 525 19.51 -17.73 9.45
C GLY A 525 19.77 -16.68 8.35
N ARG A 526 19.62 -15.40 8.69
CA ARG A 526 20.07 -14.30 7.84
C ARG A 526 21.60 -14.27 7.91
N GLU A 527 22.26 -14.29 6.76
CA GLU A 527 23.64 -13.84 6.70
C GLU A 527 23.66 -12.37 7.11
N HIS A 528 24.36 -12.06 8.21
CA HIS A 528 24.50 -10.71 8.77
C HIS A 528 25.41 -9.83 7.92
#